data_860df0c69dccc33e3ac304259497f17a
#
_entry.id   860df0c69dccc33e3ac304259497f17a
#
_cell.length_a   1.000
_cell.length_b   1.000
_cell.length_c   1.000
_cell.angle_alpha   90.00
_cell.angle_beta   90.00
_cell.angle_gamma   90.00
#
_symmetry.space_group_name_H-M   'P 1'
#
loop_
_entity.id
_entity.type
_entity.pdbx_description
1 polymer ?
#
loop_
_entity_poly.entity_id
_entity_poly.type
_entity_poly.pdbx_seq_one_letter_code
_entity_poly.pdbx_strand_id
1 'polypeptide(L)'
;MKLIKVLSYTILLNFLFLSLSHSEILKEIKINGNERITDEIISMFSDIELGQDVKNSDINNIIKNLYETNFFNNVSVTLNNSIILINVDEAPIIENIVITGIKAQKIKELIKDNFKLKSRSSFNNVQLIQEVKTIESTLKTLGYYFSKVNPYVESLENNMVIVEYKIELGDKAKIGKISFLGDKIFKDKKLKSIIVSEEYKFWKFISGKKYLQEQLVSIDKRLLTNFYLNKGFYNVKINSSFAKLLREDEFEIIFNVDPGKKIIFNDLNIVLPDNFNKGNYKNLENLFIKLQDKPYSINSVEKIVNEIDKITIEDEFKTSKAFVKESVVDNKLNIDFIINESDKFFVEKINIFGNNVTMENVIRNQLELDEGDPFSEILTNKSKNNIKSLNFFKDVKTQVLDGEDFNSKIINIEVEEKPTGEIQAGAGAGTEGGTFYFGIKENNYLGKGLSVDANATISTERFKGILSVTNPNYKNTDKSAFLNLQAIEIDQLKDYGYKTNKTGFELGTNFEYFEDFRLGL
;
A
#
# COMPACT_ATOMS: atom_id res chain seq x y z
N MET A 1 -54.66 32.24 -46.13
CA MET A 1 -55.60 31.62 -45.17
C MET A 1 -55.28 30.13 -44.85
N LYS A 2 -54.87 29.30 -45.81
CA LYS A 2 -54.55 27.89 -45.52
C LYS A 2 -53.29 27.69 -44.63
N LEU A 3 -52.24 28.50 -44.78
CA LEU A 3 -51.00 28.37 -43.99
C LEU A 3 -51.17 28.73 -42.50
N ILE A 4 -52.03 29.73 -42.20
CA ILE A 4 -52.34 30.15 -40.82
C ILE A 4 -53.13 29.07 -40.08
N LYS A 5 -54.03 28.36 -40.76
CA LYS A 5 -54.79 27.23 -40.17
C LYS A 5 -53.87 26.03 -39.88
N VAL A 6 -52.88 25.71 -40.74
CA VAL A 6 -51.93 24.62 -40.49
C VAL A 6 -51.01 24.99 -39.32
N LEU A 7 -50.54 26.24 -39.23
CA LEU A 7 -49.71 26.70 -38.10
C LEU A 7 -50.48 26.67 -36.76
N SER A 8 -51.78 27.02 -36.79
CA SER A 8 -52.65 26.94 -35.62
C SER A 8 -52.91 25.51 -35.17
N TYR A 9 -53.06 24.55 -36.10
CA TYR A 9 -53.21 23.13 -35.76
C TYR A 9 -51.92 22.51 -35.22
N THR A 10 -50.77 22.90 -35.75
CA THR A 10 -49.48 22.41 -35.21
C THR A 10 -49.14 22.98 -33.83
N ILE A 11 -49.54 24.23 -33.53
CA ILE A 11 -49.40 24.80 -32.18
C ILE A 11 -50.39 24.15 -31.21
N LEU A 12 -51.63 23.88 -31.65
CA LEU A 12 -52.64 23.20 -30.81
C LEU A 12 -52.24 21.74 -30.54
N LEU A 13 -51.63 21.05 -31.51
CA LEU A 13 -51.13 19.67 -31.35
C LEU A 13 -49.93 19.59 -30.41
N ASN A 14 -49.03 20.59 -30.41
CA ASN A 14 -47.93 20.68 -29.46
C ASN A 14 -48.41 21.00 -28.02
N PHE A 15 -49.52 21.71 -27.86
CA PHE A 15 -50.10 21.96 -26.53
C PHE A 15 -50.83 20.74 -25.93
N LEU A 16 -51.20 19.75 -26.78
CA LEU A 16 -51.80 18.48 -26.34
C LEU A 16 -50.78 17.44 -25.89
N PHE A 17 -49.48 17.65 -26.19
CA PHE A 17 -48.35 16.80 -25.75
C PHE A 17 -47.58 17.37 -24.55
N LEU A 18 -48.08 18.43 -23.90
CA LEU A 18 -47.67 18.75 -22.56
C LEU A 18 -48.18 17.61 -21.66
N SER A 19 -47.36 16.58 -21.51
CA SER A 19 -47.54 15.54 -20.49
C SER A 19 -47.72 16.24 -19.15
N LEU A 20 -48.95 16.25 -18.65
CA LEU A 20 -49.26 16.65 -17.28
C LEU A 20 -48.48 15.73 -16.37
N SER A 21 -47.32 16.19 -15.94
CA SER A 21 -46.63 15.61 -14.80
C SER A 21 -47.57 15.78 -13.62
N HIS A 22 -48.36 14.76 -13.31
CA HIS A 22 -49.19 14.74 -12.13
C HIS A 22 -48.26 14.61 -10.93
N SER A 23 -48.12 15.70 -10.24
CA SER A 23 -47.48 15.77 -8.96
C SER A 23 -48.61 15.70 -7.92
N GLU A 24 -48.49 14.80 -6.96
CA GLU A 24 -49.48 14.61 -5.92
C GLU A 24 -48.91 14.97 -4.55
N ILE A 25 -49.66 15.78 -3.77
CA ILE A 25 -49.24 16.10 -2.38
C ILE A 25 -49.44 14.86 -1.50
N LEU A 26 -48.36 14.40 -0.91
CA LEU A 26 -48.33 13.20 -0.07
C LEU A 26 -49.12 13.40 1.23
N LYS A 27 -50.10 12.54 1.47
CA LYS A 27 -50.94 12.56 2.67
C LYS A 27 -50.61 11.47 3.67
N GLU A 28 -50.16 10.32 3.18
CA GLU A 28 -49.92 9.16 4.01
C GLU A 28 -48.84 8.26 3.40
N ILE A 29 -48.02 7.64 4.26
CA ILE A 29 -47.07 6.62 3.89
C ILE A 29 -47.52 5.32 4.58
N LYS A 30 -47.73 4.25 3.79
CA LYS A 30 -48.02 2.91 4.30
C LYS A 30 -46.88 1.99 4.01
N ILE A 31 -46.40 1.28 5.03
CA ILE A 31 -45.31 0.36 4.96
C ILE A 31 -45.80 -1.04 5.30
N ASN A 32 -45.46 -2.02 4.49
CA ASN A 32 -45.84 -3.41 4.71
C ASN A 32 -44.62 -4.33 4.47
N GLY A 33 -44.63 -5.48 5.17
CA GLY A 33 -43.63 -6.53 4.99
C GLY A 33 -42.36 -6.37 5.83
N ASN A 34 -42.30 -5.32 6.65
CA ASN A 34 -41.24 -5.14 7.63
C ASN A 34 -41.59 -5.92 8.92
N GLU A 35 -40.63 -6.59 9.48
CA GLU A 35 -40.77 -7.35 10.73
C GLU A 35 -39.80 -6.81 11.81
N ARG A 36 -38.58 -6.52 11.44
CA ARG A 36 -37.49 -6.07 12.32
C ARG A 36 -37.23 -4.57 12.23
N ILE A 37 -37.35 -4.01 11.03
CA ILE A 37 -37.06 -2.60 10.77
C ILE A 37 -38.37 -1.82 10.93
N THR A 38 -38.37 -0.79 11.80
CA THR A 38 -39.57 -0.04 12.09
C THR A 38 -39.94 0.90 10.94
N ASP A 39 -41.24 1.28 10.89
CA ASP A 39 -41.78 2.19 9.87
C ASP A 39 -41.04 3.53 9.87
N GLU A 40 -40.62 4.02 11.04
CA GLU A 40 -39.87 5.27 11.19
C GLU A 40 -38.50 5.19 10.52
N ILE A 41 -37.80 4.07 10.66
CA ILE A 41 -36.48 3.85 10.03
C ILE A 41 -36.65 3.79 8.51
N ILE A 42 -37.66 3.08 8.00
CA ILE A 42 -37.90 2.96 6.57
C ILE A 42 -38.27 4.34 5.99
N SER A 43 -39.14 5.11 6.68
CA SER A 43 -39.49 6.46 6.29
C SER A 43 -38.30 7.40 6.26
N MET A 44 -37.41 7.31 7.26
CA MET A 44 -36.20 8.12 7.33
C MET A 44 -35.24 7.83 6.14
N PHE A 45 -35.03 6.58 5.78
CA PHE A 45 -34.19 6.22 4.62
C PHE A 45 -34.88 6.51 3.28
N SER A 46 -36.20 6.58 3.26
CA SER A 46 -36.96 6.95 2.04
C SER A 46 -36.76 8.40 1.65
N ASP A 47 -36.28 9.26 2.57
CA ASP A 47 -36.06 10.69 2.38
C ASP A 47 -37.31 11.42 1.86
N ILE A 48 -38.46 11.12 2.47
CA ILE A 48 -39.76 11.66 2.10
C ILE A 48 -40.51 12.17 3.34
N GLU A 49 -41.11 13.34 3.22
CA GLU A 49 -41.92 13.95 4.27
C GLU A 49 -43.40 14.09 3.84
N LEU A 50 -44.32 13.97 4.82
CA LEU A 50 -45.74 14.22 4.60
C LEU A 50 -45.96 15.68 4.18
N GLY A 51 -46.78 15.87 3.16
CA GLY A 51 -47.07 17.21 2.60
C GLY A 51 -46.14 17.59 1.44
N GLN A 52 -45.15 16.78 1.10
CA GLN A 52 -44.26 16.99 -0.03
C GLN A 52 -44.99 16.69 -1.35
N ASP A 53 -44.57 17.40 -2.41
CA ASP A 53 -45.02 17.20 -3.77
C ASP A 53 -44.20 16.06 -4.43
N VAL A 54 -44.84 14.89 -4.65
CA VAL A 54 -44.18 13.68 -5.09
C VAL A 54 -44.30 13.44 -6.58
N LYS A 55 -43.17 13.16 -7.24
CA LYS A 55 -43.06 12.84 -8.66
C LYS A 55 -42.56 11.40 -8.86
N ASN A 56 -42.74 10.89 -10.07
CA ASN A 56 -42.18 9.54 -10.41
C ASN A 56 -40.65 9.43 -10.21
N SER A 57 -39.92 10.55 -10.31
CA SER A 57 -38.49 10.57 -9.97
C SER A 57 -38.21 10.24 -8.52
N ASP A 58 -39.09 10.71 -7.62
CA ASP A 58 -38.90 10.54 -6.18
C ASP A 58 -39.18 9.09 -5.76
N ILE A 59 -40.14 8.42 -6.43
CA ILE A 59 -40.37 6.98 -6.24
C ILE A 59 -39.12 6.18 -6.57
N ASN A 60 -38.43 6.52 -7.67
CA ASN A 60 -37.19 5.84 -8.03
C ASN A 60 -36.07 6.12 -7.01
N ASN A 61 -36.02 7.34 -6.47
CA ASN A 61 -35.04 7.69 -5.42
C ASN A 61 -35.32 6.93 -4.12
N ILE A 62 -36.59 6.80 -3.72
CA ILE A 62 -36.98 5.99 -2.55
C ILE A 62 -36.49 4.55 -2.71
N ILE A 63 -36.81 3.91 -3.86
CA ILE A 63 -36.41 2.55 -4.14
C ILE A 63 -34.87 2.43 -4.07
N LYS A 64 -34.16 3.36 -4.68
CA LYS A 64 -32.70 3.39 -4.68
C LYS A 64 -32.14 3.55 -3.25
N ASN A 65 -32.61 4.53 -2.49
CA ASN A 65 -32.18 4.80 -1.12
C ASN A 65 -32.39 3.58 -0.22
N LEU A 66 -33.55 2.93 -0.32
CA LEU A 66 -33.86 1.73 0.46
C LEU A 66 -32.98 0.55 0.06
N TYR A 67 -32.68 0.32 -1.23
CA TYR A 67 -31.73 -0.72 -1.66
C TYR A 67 -30.30 -0.42 -1.22
N GLU A 68 -29.87 0.83 -1.18
CA GLU A 68 -28.53 1.22 -0.74
C GLU A 68 -28.27 0.91 0.73
N THR A 69 -29.33 0.79 1.57
CA THR A 69 -29.19 0.33 2.97
C THR A 69 -28.76 -1.13 3.10
N ASN A 70 -28.98 -1.94 2.06
CA ASN A 70 -28.84 -3.40 2.07
C ASN A 70 -29.75 -4.13 3.08
N PHE A 71 -30.79 -3.48 3.61
CA PHE A 71 -31.71 -4.10 4.57
C PHE A 71 -32.78 -4.94 3.90
N PHE A 72 -32.98 -4.80 2.62
CA PHE A 72 -34.10 -5.39 1.89
C PHE A 72 -33.64 -6.21 0.69
N ASN A 73 -34.25 -7.39 0.52
CA ASN A 73 -34.12 -8.22 -0.67
C ASN A 73 -34.96 -7.67 -1.82
N ASN A 74 -36.14 -7.15 -1.48
CA ASN A 74 -37.06 -6.57 -2.44
C ASN A 74 -37.73 -5.33 -1.88
N VAL A 75 -37.88 -4.32 -2.74
CA VAL A 75 -38.59 -3.07 -2.43
C VAL A 75 -39.50 -2.72 -3.60
N SER A 76 -40.75 -2.53 -3.33
CA SER A 76 -41.70 -1.97 -4.31
C SER A 76 -42.40 -0.74 -3.73
N VAL A 77 -42.44 0.31 -4.52
CA VAL A 77 -43.07 1.58 -4.12
C VAL A 77 -44.11 1.97 -5.16
N THR A 78 -45.32 2.26 -4.70
CA THR A 78 -46.39 2.72 -5.56
C THR A 78 -47.06 3.95 -4.95
N LEU A 79 -47.42 4.92 -5.79
CA LEU A 79 -48.14 6.11 -5.40
C LEU A 79 -49.57 6.02 -5.95
N ASN A 80 -50.56 6.01 -5.07
CA ASN A 80 -51.99 5.99 -5.42
C ASN A 80 -52.78 6.95 -4.55
N ASN A 81 -53.50 7.86 -5.14
CA ASN A 81 -54.39 8.81 -4.43
C ASN A 81 -53.70 9.56 -3.28
N SER A 82 -52.48 10.07 -3.52
CA SER A 82 -51.69 10.79 -2.51
C SER A 82 -51.21 9.91 -1.34
N ILE A 83 -51.22 8.58 -1.48
CA ILE A 83 -50.70 7.62 -0.52
C ILE A 83 -49.54 6.86 -1.17
N ILE A 84 -48.36 6.89 -0.54
CA ILE A 84 -47.25 6.03 -0.92
C ILE A 84 -47.39 4.72 -0.18
N LEU A 85 -47.40 3.62 -0.94
CA LEU A 85 -47.34 2.26 -0.42
C LEU A 85 -45.95 1.71 -0.68
N ILE A 86 -45.21 1.44 0.39
CA ILE A 86 -43.88 0.81 0.36
C ILE A 86 -44.04 -0.62 0.84
N ASN A 87 -43.80 -1.60 -0.05
CA ASN A 87 -43.76 -2.98 0.36
C ASN A 87 -42.29 -3.42 0.34
N VAL A 88 -41.84 -3.98 1.43
CA VAL A 88 -40.46 -4.45 1.62
C VAL A 88 -40.43 -5.94 1.95
N ASP A 89 -39.33 -6.60 1.56
CA ASP A 89 -38.96 -7.94 1.99
C ASP A 89 -37.60 -7.83 2.66
N GLU A 90 -37.54 -8.07 3.96
CA GLU A 90 -36.31 -7.87 4.72
C GLU A 90 -35.26 -8.91 4.38
N ALA A 91 -34.04 -8.47 4.11
CA ALA A 91 -32.89 -9.34 3.92
C ALA A 91 -32.55 -10.06 5.22
N PRO A 92 -32.23 -11.36 5.18
CA PRO A 92 -31.87 -12.10 6.37
C PRO A 92 -30.58 -11.56 7.00
N ILE A 93 -30.42 -11.78 8.30
CA ILE A 93 -29.20 -11.40 9.04
C ILE A 93 -28.21 -12.55 8.98
N ILE A 94 -26.95 -12.19 8.74
CA ILE A 94 -25.84 -13.15 8.84
C ILE A 94 -25.56 -13.43 10.32
N GLU A 95 -25.84 -14.64 10.77
CA GLU A 95 -25.47 -15.09 12.11
C GLU A 95 -23.95 -15.30 12.19
N ASN A 96 -23.40 -16.06 11.25
CA ASN A 96 -21.97 -16.36 11.22
C ASN A 96 -21.44 -16.53 9.80
N ILE A 97 -20.12 -16.29 9.65
CA ILE A 97 -19.37 -16.53 8.40
C ILE A 97 -18.28 -17.56 8.67
N VAL A 98 -18.35 -18.68 7.97
CA VAL A 98 -17.45 -19.81 8.14
C VAL A 98 -16.57 -20.00 6.90
N ILE A 99 -15.27 -20.21 7.10
CA ILE A 99 -14.34 -20.56 6.02
C ILE A 99 -13.84 -21.98 6.28
N THR A 100 -14.13 -22.88 5.35
CA THR A 100 -13.69 -24.28 5.41
C THR A 100 -12.73 -24.62 4.26
N GLY A 101 -12.01 -25.74 4.38
CA GLY A 101 -11.07 -26.21 3.35
C GLY A 101 -9.66 -25.62 3.45
N ILE A 102 -9.42 -24.59 4.25
CA ILE A 102 -8.09 -24.01 4.48
C ILE A 102 -7.62 -24.34 5.90
N LYS A 103 -6.39 -24.90 6.02
CA LYS A 103 -5.77 -25.17 7.32
C LYS A 103 -4.96 -24.00 7.87
N ALA A 104 -4.35 -23.18 6.96
CA ALA A 104 -3.47 -22.09 7.35
C ALA A 104 -4.26 -20.89 7.88
N GLN A 105 -4.14 -20.61 9.18
CA GLN A 105 -4.84 -19.51 9.85
C GLN A 105 -4.54 -18.15 9.21
N LYS A 106 -3.28 -17.89 8.85
CA LYS A 106 -2.85 -16.64 8.19
C LYS A 106 -3.58 -16.39 6.86
N ILE A 107 -3.87 -17.44 6.08
CA ILE A 107 -4.63 -17.30 4.82
C ILE A 107 -6.09 -16.97 5.13
N LYS A 108 -6.68 -17.60 6.15
CA LYS A 108 -8.04 -17.28 6.59
C LYS A 108 -8.20 -15.83 7.04
N GLU A 109 -7.22 -15.31 7.77
CA GLU A 109 -7.19 -13.92 8.24
C GLU A 109 -7.11 -12.95 7.05
N LEU A 110 -6.17 -13.17 6.12
CA LEU A 110 -6.05 -12.36 4.90
C LEU A 110 -7.34 -12.33 4.05
N ILE A 111 -8.08 -13.44 4.02
CA ILE A 111 -9.38 -13.51 3.35
C ILE A 111 -10.41 -12.69 4.11
N LYS A 112 -10.50 -12.86 5.44
CA LYS A 112 -11.49 -12.19 6.29
C LYS A 112 -11.32 -10.67 6.33
N ASP A 113 -10.08 -10.17 6.29
CA ASP A 113 -9.78 -8.73 6.30
C ASP A 113 -10.40 -7.99 5.11
N ASN A 114 -10.70 -8.69 4.02
CA ASN A 114 -11.30 -8.13 2.82
C ASN A 114 -12.83 -8.31 2.75
N PHE A 115 -13.46 -8.89 3.77
CA PHE A 115 -14.90 -9.15 3.77
C PHE A 115 -15.72 -7.87 3.93
N LYS A 116 -16.73 -7.71 3.07
CA LYS A 116 -17.79 -6.70 3.20
C LYS A 116 -18.95 -7.21 4.03
N LEU A 117 -19.32 -8.49 3.83
CA LEU A 117 -20.28 -9.17 4.67
C LEU A 117 -19.68 -9.43 6.05
N LYS A 118 -20.45 -9.16 7.10
CA LYS A 118 -20.03 -9.36 8.49
C LYS A 118 -21.13 -10.06 9.27
N SER A 119 -20.75 -10.79 10.31
CA SER A 119 -21.75 -11.30 11.27
C SER A 119 -22.57 -10.15 11.82
N ARG A 120 -23.86 -10.35 11.93
CA ARG A 120 -24.89 -9.38 12.33
C ARG A 120 -25.20 -8.27 11.31
N SER A 121 -24.68 -8.34 10.10
CA SER A 121 -25.13 -7.48 8.98
C SER A 121 -26.19 -8.19 8.15
N SER A 122 -26.92 -7.43 7.34
CA SER A 122 -27.88 -8.00 6.39
C SER A 122 -27.14 -8.75 5.28
N PHE A 123 -27.69 -9.87 4.87
CA PHE A 123 -27.16 -10.70 3.79
C PHE A 123 -27.52 -10.06 2.44
N ASN A 124 -26.56 -9.99 1.54
CA ASN A 124 -26.74 -9.51 0.18
C ASN A 124 -26.06 -10.47 -0.81
N ASN A 125 -26.85 -11.08 -1.69
CA ASN A 125 -26.35 -12.05 -2.66
C ASN A 125 -25.36 -11.42 -3.68
N VAL A 126 -25.51 -10.14 -4.04
CA VAL A 126 -24.56 -9.45 -4.92
C VAL A 126 -23.22 -9.29 -4.24
N GLN A 127 -23.21 -8.95 -2.96
CA GLN A 127 -21.98 -8.87 -2.16
C GLN A 127 -21.34 -10.25 -2.00
N LEU A 128 -22.11 -11.31 -1.78
CA LEU A 128 -21.60 -12.68 -1.73
C LEU A 128 -20.83 -13.05 -3.00
N ILE A 129 -21.41 -12.78 -4.19
CA ILE A 129 -20.76 -13.06 -5.48
C ILE A 129 -19.46 -12.23 -5.64
N GLN A 130 -19.48 -10.98 -5.20
CA GLN A 130 -18.28 -10.12 -5.23
C GLN A 130 -17.20 -10.63 -4.28
N GLU A 131 -17.57 -11.10 -3.09
CA GLU A 131 -16.63 -11.70 -2.14
C GLU A 131 -16.00 -12.97 -2.66
N VAL A 132 -16.76 -13.86 -3.29
CA VAL A 132 -16.20 -15.06 -3.94
C VAL A 132 -15.09 -14.66 -4.91
N LYS A 133 -15.32 -13.66 -5.78
CA LYS A 133 -14.31 -13.16 -6.71
C LYS A 133 -13.11 -12.55 -5.98
N THR A 134 -13.35 -11.85 -4.89
CA THR A 134 -12.29 -11.26 -4.06
C THR A 134 -11.43 -12.35 -3.40
N ILE A 135 -12.07 -13.40 -2.87
CA ILE A 135 -11.37 -14.56 -2.29
C ILE A 135 -10.52 -15.24 -3.36
N GLU A 136 -11.09 -15.53 -4.54
CA GLU A 136 -10.36 -16.15 -5.65
C GLU A 136 -9.17 -15.29 -6.08
N SER A 137 -9.34 -13.98 -6.20
CA SER A 137 -8.26 -13.04 -6.52
C SER A 137 -7.17 -13.06 -5.45
N THR A 138 -7.54 -13.04 -4.16
CA THR A 138 -6.61 -13.12 -3.04
C THR A 138 -5.82 -14.43 -3.07
N LEU A 139 -6.47 -15.55 -3.33
CA LEU A 139 -5.81 -16.85 -3.44
C LEU A 139 -4.86 -16.91 -4.65
N LYS A 140 -5.23 -16.31 -5.79
CA LYS A 140 -4.34 -16.18 -6.95
C LYS A 140 -3.09 -15.36 -6.62
N THR A 141 -3.22 -14.26 -5.89
CA THR A 141 -2.03 -13.47 -5.46
C THR A 141 -1.09 -14.26 -4.56
N LEU A 142 -1.61 -15.25 -3.83
CA LEU A 142 -0.83 -16.19 -3.02
C LEU A 142 -0.28 -17.40 -3.81
N GLY A 143 -0.58 -17.47 -5.12
CA GLY A 143 -0.12 -18.51 -6.04
C GLY A 143 -1.08 -19.70 -6.20
N TYR A 144 -2.27 -19.67 -5.62
CA TYR A 144 -3.27 -20.73 -5.74
C TYR A 144 -4.22 -20.46 -6.92
N TYR A 145 -3.72 -20.62 -8.14
CA TYR A 145 -4.49 -20.33 -9.38
C TYR A 145 -5.62 -21.32 -9.65
N PHE A 146 -5.56 -22.51 -9.09
CA PHE A 146 -6.54 -23.58 -9.29
C PHE A 146 -7.54 -23.68 -8.14
N SER A 147 -7.53 -22.70 -7.24
CA SER A 147 -8.49 -22.67 -6.13
C SER A 147 -9.91 -22.51 -6.63
N LYS A 148 -10.83 -23.20 -5.96
CA LYS A 148 -12.28 -23.05 -6.19
C LYS A 148 -12.91 -22.60 -4.89
N VAL A 149 -13.80 -21.63 -4.99
CA VAL A 149 -14.54 -21.06 -3.87
C VAL A 149 -16.03 -21.31 -4.09
N ASN A 150 -16.62 -22.17 -3.29
CA ASN A 150 -18.04 -22.49 -3.36
C ASN A 150 -18.74 -21.89 -2.15
N PRO A 151 -19.58 -20.85 -2.34
CA PRO A 151 -20.37 -20.31 -1.25
C PRO A 151 -21.60 -21.18 -0.99
N TYR A 152 -21.93 -21.38 0.28
CA TYR A 152 -23.16 -22.02 0.75
C TYR A 152 -23.86 -21.07 1.72
N VAL A 153 -25.17 -20.94 1.54
CA VAL A 153 -26.01 -20.13 2.44
C VAL A 153 -27.04 -21.06 3.05
N GLU A 154 -26.96 -21.23 4.34
CA GLU A 154 -27.89 -22.04 5.13
C GLU A 154 -28.88 -21.10 5.82
N SER A 155 -30.17 -21.28 5.52
CA SER A 155 -31.25 -20.52 6.15
C SER A 155 -31.59 -21.10 7.52
N LEU A 156 -31.68 -20.22 8.50
CA LEU A 156 -32.07 -20.53 9.87
C LEU A 156 -33.45 -19.95 10.19
N GLU A 157 -33.98 -20.28 11.39
CA GLU A 157 -35.18 -19.62 11.92
C GLU A 157 -34.94 -18.11 12.15
N ASN A 158 -36.03 -17.35 12.25
CA ASN A 158 -36.02 -15.90 12.53
C ASN A 158 -35.28 -15.03 11.46
N ASN A 159 -35.44 -15.39 10.17
CA ASN A 159 -34.84 -14.69 9.04
C ASN A 159 -33.32 -14.47 9.20
N MET A 160 -32.59 -15.53 9.61
CA MET A 160 -31.15 -15.55 9.74
C MET A 160 -30.51 -16.52 8.75
N VAL A 161 -29.23 -16.30 8.44
CA VAL A 161 -28.43 -17.19 7.55
C VAL A 161 -27.02 -17.39 8.10
N ILE A 162 -26.47 -18.59 7.83
CA ILE A 162 -25.03 -18.85 7.94
C ILE A 162 -24.45 -18.83 6.53
N VAL A 163 -23.35 -18.11 6.34
CA VAL A 163 -22.61 -18.08 5.08
C VAL A 163 -21.35 -18.92 5.24
N GLU A 164 -21.23 -20.00 4.49
CA GLU A 164 -20.02 -20.82 4.45
C GLU A 164 -19.31 -20.65 3.10
N TYR A 165 -18.02 -20.31 3.14
CA TYR A 165 -17.13 -20.38 1.98
C TYR A 165 -16.30 -21.65 2.05
N LYS A 166 -16.68 -22.65 1.25
CA LYS A 166 -15.92 -23.90 1.10
C LYS A 166 -14.86 -23.72 0.03
N ILE A 167 -13.59 -23.75 0.45
CA ILE A 167 -12.45 -23.44 -0.41
C ILE A 167 -11.63 -24.70 -0.67
N GLU A 168 -11.45 -25.01 -1.93
CA GLU A 168 -10.51 -26.02 -2.42
C GLU A 168 -9.29 -25.29 -2.95
N LEU A 169 -8.16 -25.30 -2.22
CA LEU A 169 -6.97 -24.52 -2.59
C LEU A 169 -6.29 -25.04 -3.86
N GLY A 170 -6.27 -26.36 -4.06
CA GLY A 170 -5.43 -26.97 -5.09
C GLY A 170 -3.93 -26.76 -4.84
N ASP A 171 -3.12 -27.14 -5.80
CA ASP A 171 -1.68 -26.91 -5.77
C ASP A 171 -1.31 -25.49 -6.19
N LYS A 172 -0.16 -25.01 -5.69
CA LYS A 172 0.38 -23.72 -6.14
C LYS A 172 0.89 -23.83 -7.57
N ALA A 173 0.56 -22.83 -8.38
CA ALA A 173 1.04 -22.70 -9.74
C ALA A 173 2.57 -22.52 -9.76
N LYS A 174 3.29 -23.46 -10.36
CA LYS A 174 4.75 -23.43 -10.50
C LYS A 174 5.17 -22.67 -11.76
N ILE A 175 6.25 -21.92 -11.69
CA ILE A 175 6.87 -21.30 -12.87
C ILE A 175 7.79 -22.33 -13.49
N GLY A 176 7.35 -23.05 -14.52
CA GLY A 176 8.13 -24.05 -15.23
C GLY A 176 9.20 -23.42 -16.11
N LYS A 177 8.89 -22.27 -16.74
CA LYS A 177 9.80 -21.58 -17.65
C LYS A 177 9.55 -20.08 -17.66
N ILE A 178 10.61 -19.29 -17.85
CA ILE A 178 10.56 -17.85 -18.08
C ILE A 178 11.21 -17.56 -19.43
N SER A 179 10.45 -16.94 -20.33
CA SER A 179 10.85 -16.64 -21.70
C SER A 179 10.75 -15.15 -21.99
N PHE A 180 11.63 -14.69 -22.86
CA PHE A 180 11.64 -13.31 -23.35
C PHE A 180 11.47 -13.35 -24.87
N LEU A 181 10.48 -12.63 -25.37
CA LEU A 181 10.16 -12.51 -26.79
C LEU A 181 10.29 -11.05 -27.24
N GLY A 182 10.18 -10.82 -28.55
CA GLY A 182 10.27 -9.50 -29.15
C GLY A 182 11.70 -9.14 -29.55
N ASP A 183 11.95 -7.87 -29.83
CA ASP A 183 13.27 -7.35 -30.25
C ASP A 183 14.16 -7.12 -29.03
N LYS A 184 14.62 -8.21 -28.41
CA LYS A 184 15.46 -8.17 -27.21
C LYS A 184 16.95 -7.98 -27.56
N ILE A 185 17.56 -7.00 -26.93
CA ILE A 185 18.97 -6.66 -27.11
C ILE A 185 19.88 -7.48 -26.17
N PHE A 186 19.33 -7.91 -25.03
CA PHE A 186 20.08 -8.62 -24.01
C PHE A 186 19.73 -10.12 -24.02
N LYS A 187 20.74 -10.96 -23.70
CA LYS A 187 20.57 -12.41 -23.58
C LYS A 187 19.61 -12.75 -22.44
N ASP A 188 18.82 -13.82 -22.59
CA ASP A 188 17.85 -14.31 -21.59
C ASP A 188 18.48 -14.49 -20.21
N LYS A 189 19.71 -15.03 -20.16
CA LYS A 189 20.43 -15.20 -18.90
C LYS A 189 20.61 -13.88 -18.15
N LYS A 190 20.90 -12.78 -18.88
CA LYS A 190 21.00 -11.45 -18.27
C LYS A 190 19.64 -10.95 -17.80
N LEU A 191 18.59 -11.08 -18.61
CA LEU A 191 17.26 -10.64 -18.25
C LEU A 191 16.70 -11.44 -17.05
N LYS A 192 16.95 -12.76 -17.00
CA LYS A 192 16.61 -13.59 -15.83
C LYS A 192 17.33 -13.16 -14.55
N SER A 193 18.52 -12.56 -14.65
CA SER A 193 19.23 -12.06 -13.45
C SER A 193 18.71 -10.72 -12.93
N ILE A 194 17.81 -10.05 -13.65
CA ILE A 194 17.21 -8.75 -13.27
C ILE A 194 15.89 -8.97 -12.51
N ILE A 195 15.14 -10.00 -12.88
CA ILE A 195 13.84 -10.31 -12.32
C ILE A 195 13.92 -11.04 -10.98
N VAL A 196 12.83 -10.98 -10.21
CA VAL A 196 12.68 -11.66 -8.91
C VAL A 196 12.13 -13.07 -9.08
N SER A 197 11.22 -13.28 -10.04
CA SER A 197 10.64 -14.60 -10.32
C SER A 197 11.69 -15.61 -10.76
N GLU A 198 11.55 -16.84 -10.30
CA GLU A 198 12.49 -17.92 -10.57
C GLU A 198 11.78 -19.14 -11.15
N GLU A 199 12.44 -19.83 -12.07
CA GLU A 199 11.97 -21.13 -12.55
C GLU A 199 11.98 -22.17 -11.42
N TYR A 200 10.91 -23.00 -11.38
CA TYR A 200 10.78 -24.07 -10.39
C TYR A 200 11.91 -25.10 -10.55
N LYS A 201 12.55 -25.39 -9.42
CA LYS A 201 13.54 -26.48 -9.30
C LYS A 201 13.29 -27.18 -7.98
N PHE A 202 13.33 -28.54 -7.96
CA PHE A 202 12.97 -29.32 -6.79
C PHE A 202 13.82 -29.02 -5.55
N TRP A 203 15.10 -28.60 -5.74
CA TRP A 203 15.99 -28.25 -4.64
C TRP A 203 15.79 -26.84 -4.07
N LYS A 204 14.97 -26.00 -4.71
CA LYS A 204 14.59 -24.67 -4.21
C LYS A 204 13.34 -24.74 -3.33
N PHE A 205 13.31 -25.63 -2.33
CA PHE A 205 12.11 -25.89 -1.54
C PHE A 205 11.69 -24.72 -0.63
N ILE A 206 12.62 -23.83 -0.24
CA ILE A 206 12.35 -22.68 0.63
C ILE A 206 11.83 -21.45 -0.16
N SER A 207 12.24 -21.29 -1.43
CA SER A 207 11.90 -20.11 -2.22
C SER A 207 10.42 -20.06 -2.61
N GLY A 208 9.72 -19.00 -2.22
CA GLY A 208 8.37 -18.68 -2.72
C GLY A 208 8.35 -18.08 -4.14
N LYS A 209 9.50 -17.61 -4.65
CA LYS A 209 9.65 -16.92 -5.94
C LYS A 209 9.46 -17.83 -7.17
N LYS A 210 9.43 -19.13 -6.94
CA LYS A 210 9.18 -20.18 -7.96
C LYS A 210 7.71 -20.45 -8.25
N TYR A 211 6.80 -19.80 -7.52
CA TYR A 211 5.37 -19.88 -7.74
C TYR A 211 4.86 -18.64 -8.43
N LEU A 212 3.92 -18.83 -9.35
CA LEU A 212 3.32 -17.73 -10.09
C LEU A 212 2.52 -16.82 -9.16
N GLN A 213 2.87 -15.55 -9.14
CA GLN A 213 2.20 -14.51 -8.37
C GLN A 213 2.15 -13.25 -9.23
N GLU A 214 0.97 -12.69 -9.45
CA GLU A 214 0.80 -11.50 -10.31
C GLU A 214 1.59 -10.29 -9.81
N GLN A 215 1.70 -10.14 -8.50
CA GLN A 215 2.51 -9.07 -7.89
C GLN A 215 4.00 -9.21 -8.24
N LEU A 216 4.55 -10.43 -8.19
CA LEU A 216 5.95 -10.65 -8.58
C LEU A 216 6.17 -10.40 -10.07
N VAL A 217 5.24 -10.81 -10.93
CA VAL A 217 5.31 -10.52 -12.37
C VAL A 217 5.26 -9.02 -12.64
N SER A 218 4.47 -8.27 -11.89
CA SER A 218 4.42 -6.80 -11.97
C SER A 218 5.74 -6.15 -11.53
N ILE A 219 6.36 -6.66 -10.46
CA ILE A 219 7.69 -6.22 -10.00
C ILE A 219 8.73 -6.54 -11.08
N ASP A 220 8.72 -7.74 -11.63
CA ASP A 220 9.64 -8.15 -12.70
C ASP A 220 9.55 -7.24 -13.92
N LYS A 221 8.34 -6.92 -14.34
CA LYS A 221 8.11 -5.97 -15.43
C LYS A 221 8.73 -4.61 -15.14
N ARG A 222 8.54 -4.08 -13.93
CA ARG A 222 9.13 -2.81 -13.50
C ARG A 222 10.67 -2.86 -13.47
N LEU A 223 11.24 -3.94 -12.93
CA LEU A 223 12.69 -4.12 -12.89
C LEU A 223 13.30 -4.20 -14.28
N LEU A 224 12.67 -4.94 -15.20
CA LEU A 224 13.09 -5.00 -16.59
C LEU A 224 12.98 -3.62 -17.26
N THR A 225 11.88 -2.92 -17.08
CA THR A 225 11.69 -1.57 -17.62
C THR A 225 12.80 -0.65 -17.13
N ASN A 226 13.05 -0.58 -15.82
CA ASN A 226 14.12 0.25 -15.26
C ASN A 226 15.50 -0.15 -15.79
N PHE A 227 15.75 -1.45 -15.96
CA PHE A 227 17.00 -1.91 -16.55
C PHE A 227 17.20 -1.41 -17.99
N TYR A 228 16.18 -1.48 -18.84
CA TYR A 228 16.25 -0.97 -20.21
C TYR A 228 16.36 0.56 -20.24
N LEU A 229 15.59 1.28 -19.43
CA LEU A 229 15.71 2.73 -19.26
C LEU A 229 17.14 3.14 -18.90
N ASN A 230 17.77 2.43 -17.96
CA ASN A 230 19.17 2.69 -17.57
C ASN A 230 20.21 2.28 -18.63
N LYS A 231 19.80 1.71 -19.75
CA LYS A 231 20.64 1.36 -20.89
C LYS A 231 20.40 2.24 -22.12
N GLY A 232 19.58 3.26 -21.99
CA GLY A 232 19.27 4.25 -23.04
C GLY A 232 17.98 3.96 -23.80
N PHE A 233 17.22 2.96 -23.44
CA PHE A 233 15.97 2.61 -24.15
C PHE A 233 14.77 3.33 -23.52
N TYR A 234 14.67 4.63 -23.75
CA TYR A 234 13.69 5.53 -23.15
C TYR A 234 12.23 5.13 -23.41
N ASN A 235 11.94 4.67 -24.64
CA ASN A 235 10.58 4.28 -25.03
C ASN A 235 10.30 2.78 -24.87
N VAL A 236 11.06 2.09 -24.03
CA VAL A 236 10.88 0.65 -23.83
C VAL A 236 9.46 0.31 -23.39
N LYS A 237 8.87 -0.68 -24.06
CA LYS A 237 7.57 -1.25 -23.69
C LYS A 237 7.75 -2.72 -23.35
N ILE A 238 7.33 -3.12 -22.17
CA ILE A 238 7.38 -4.50 -21.74
C ILE A 238 5.97 -4.94 -21.39
N ASN A 239 5.44 -5.84 -22.19
CA ASN A 239 4.16 -6.47 -21.96
C ASN A 239 4.43 -7.87 -21.43
N SER A 240 3.86 -8.19 -20.25
CA SER A 240 3.81 -9.56 -19.80
C SER A 240 2.57 -10.21 -20.38
N SER A 241 2.74 -11.19 -21.20
CA SER A 241 1.67 -12.09 -21.55
C SER A 241 1.72 -13.31 -20.64
N PHE A 242 0.52 -13.80 -20.32
CA PHE A 242 0.36 -14.83 -19.34
C PHE A 242 0.90 -16.18 -19.75
N ALA A 243 1.33 -16.80 -18.78
CA ALA A 243 1.57 -18.15 -18.45
C ALA A 243 0.75 -19.11 -19.33
N LYS A 244 1.42 -19.71 -20.29
CA LYS A 244 0.94 -20.91 -20.96
C LYS A 244 1.09 -22.05 -19.96
N LEU A 245 0.02 -22.77 -19.71
CA LEU A 245 0.08 -23.99 -18.91
C LEU A 245 0.89 -25.04 -19.67
N LEU A 246 2.00 -25.47 -19.13
CA LEU A 246 2.87 -26.50 -19.73
C LEU A 246 2.46 -27.90 -19.25
N ARG A 247 2.11 -28.01 -17.97
CA ARG A 247 1.59 -29.20 -17.28
C ARG A 247 0.46 -28.76 -16.38
N GLU A 248 -0.18 -29.67 -15.66
CA GLU A 248 -1.34 -29.37 -14.82
C GLU A 248 -1.10 -28.21 -13.82
N ASP A 249 0.12 -28.08 -13.28
CA ASP A 249 0.47 -27.09 -12.29
C ASP A 249 1.65 -26.17 -12.68
N GLU A 250 2.15 -26.28 -13.94
CA GLU A 250 3.29 -25.53 -14.44
C GLU A 250 2.91 -24.48 -15.47
N PHE A 251 3.46 -23.27 -15.29
CA PHE A 251 3.23 -22.14 -16.18
C PHE A 251 4.52 -21.65 -16.83
N GLU A 252 4.40 -21.11 -18.03
CA GLU A 252 5.46 -20.32 -18.67
C GLU A 252 5.11 -18.83 -18.56
N ILE A 253 5.99 -18.02 -17.97
CA ILE A 253 5.88 -16.56 -17.99
C ILE A 253 6.61 -16.07 -19.24
N ILE A 254 5.95 -15.24 -20.02
CA ILE A 254 6.50 -14.67 -21.25
C ILE A 254 6.52 -13.15 -21.13
N PHE A 255 7.69 -12.56 -21.19
CA PHE A 255 7.88 -11.12 -21.31
C PHE A 255 8.12 -10.75 -22.76
N ASN A 256 7.22 -9.98 -23.35
CA ASN A 256 7.40 -9.43 -24.69
C ASN A 256 8.04 -8.04 -24.57
N VAL A 257 9.25 -7.88 -25.08
CA VAL A 257 10.07 -6.68 -24.95
C VAL A 257 10.15 -5.96 -26.29
N ASP A 258 9.67 -4.72 -26.31
CA ASP A 258 9.93 -3.77 -27.38
C ASP A 258 10.81 -2.65 -26.80
N PRO A 259 12.13 -2.68 -27.06
CA PRO A 259 13.07 -1.71 -26.47
C PRO A 259 12.93 -0.31 -27.08
N GLY A 260 12.36 -0.18 -28.27
CA GLY A 260 12.39 1.05 -29.02
C GLY A 260 13.81 1.46 -29.44
N LYS A 261 14.01 2.73 -29.77
CA LYS A 261 15.31 3.27 -30.16
C LYS A 261 16.11 3.67 -28.93
N LYS A 262 17.44 3.54 -29.04
CA LYS A 262 18.36 4.04 -28.03
C LYS A 262 18.42 5.56 -28.10
N ILE A 263 18.24 6.23 -26.97
CA ILE A 263 18.26 7.69 -26.81
C ILE A 263 19.47 8.07 -25.98
N ILE A 264 20.09 9.20 -26.32
CA ILE A 264 21.21 9.80 -25.60
C ILE A 264 20.78 11.13 -25.02
N PHE A 265 21.40 11.55 -23.92
CA PHE A 265 21.25 12.90 -23.40
C PHE A 265 21.87 13.91 -24.38
N ASN A 266 21.17 15.01 -24.63
CA ASN A 266 21.67 16.15 -25.40
C ASN A 266 21.86 17.35 -24.48
N ASP A 267 20.90 18.25 -24.40
CA ASP A 267 20.97 19.40 -23.54
C ASP A 267 20.27 19.16 -22.21
N LEU A 268 20.98 19.37 -21.13
CA LEU A 268 20.48 19.34 -19.77
C LEU A 268 20.59 20.73 -19.18
N ASN A 269 19.48 21.34 -18.81
CA ASN A 269 19.43 22.70 -18.32
C ASN A 269 18.71 22.78 -16.99
N ILE A 270 19.09 23.77 -16.17
CA ILE A 270 18.33 24.15 -14.99
C ILE A 270 17.74 25.53 -15.18
N VAL A 271 16.46 25.67 -14.94
CA VAL A 271 15.73 26.94 -15.01
C VAL A 271 15.38 27.34 -13.58
N LEU A 272 15.98 28.45 -13.16
CA LEU A 272 15.85 28.98 -11.79
C LEU A 272 15.05 30.26 -11.79
N PRO A 273 14.26 30.57 -10.76
CA PRO A 273 13.71 31.91 -10.52
C PRO A 273 14.81 32.96 -10.36
N ASP A 274 14.48 34.22 -10.62
CA ASP A 274 15.47 35.31 -10.63
C ASP A 274 16.16 35.60 -9.29
N ASN A 275 15.48 35.23 -8.17
CA ASN A 275 15.95 35.40 -6.79
C ASN A 275 16.86 34.26 -6.30
N PHE A 276 17.06 33.21 -7.11
CA PHE A 276 17.88 32.07 -6.73
C PHE A 276 19.36 32.29 -7.06
N ASN A 277 20.24 31.87 -6.13
CA ASN A 277 21.69 31.97 -6.36
C ASN A 277 22.19 30.87 -7.29
N LYS A 278 22.44 31.20 -8.56
CA LYS A 278 22.96 30.25 -9.56
C LYS A 278 24.27 29.57 -9.14
N GLY A 279 25.04 30.20 -8.25
CA GLY A 279 26.31 29.65 -7.78
C GLY A 279 26.19 28.32 -7.06
N ASN A 280 25.09 28.12 -6.35
CA ASN A 280 24.83 26.91 -5.56
C ASN A 280 24.58 25.69 -6.45
N TYR A 281 24.10 25.89 -7.68
CA TYR A 281 23.80 24.86 -8.66
C TYR A 281 24.98 24.52 -9.59
N LYS A 282 26.16 25.10 -9.39
CA LYS A 282 27.34 24.89 -10.24
C LYS A 282 27.80 23.44 -10.31
N ASN A 283 27.58 22.66 -9.24
CA ASN A 283 27.91 21.24 -9.22
C ASN A 283 27.04 20.44 -10.19
N LEU A 284 25.78 20.84 -10.40
CA LEU A 284 24.87 20.22 -11.38
C LEU A 284 25.34 20.45 -12.81
N GLU A 285 25.88 21.63 -13.14
CA GLU A 285 26.44 21.91 -14.48
C GLU A 285 27.54 20.88 -14.82
N ASN A 286 28.39 20.56 -13.85
CA ASN A 286 29.42 19.52 -14.01
C ASN A 286 28.82 18.12 -14.24
N LEU A 287 27.69 17.81 -13.62
CA LEU A 287 26.96 16.55 -13.86
C LEU A 287 26.33 16.54 -15.25
N PHE A 288 25.76 17.65 -15.70
CA PHE A 288 25.17 17.80 -17.03
C PHE A 288 26.22 17.56 -18.13
N ILE A 289 27.37 18.20 -18.02
CA ILE A 289 28.49 18.01 -18.96
C ILE A 289 28.95 16.55 -18.99
N LYS A 290 29.00 15.88 -17.84
CA LYS A 290 29.39 14.47 -17.77
C LYS A 290 28.35 13.52 -18.37
N LEU A 291 27.09 13.91 -18.45
CA LEU A 291 25.99 13.09 -18.99
C LEU A 291 25.73 13.35 -20.46
N GLN A 292 26.13 14.48 -21.00
CA GLN A 292 25.99 14.82 -22.41
C GLN A 292 26.55 13.72 -23.31
N ASP A 293 25.83 13.39 -24.38
CA ASP A 293 26.12 12.30 -25.34
C ASP A 293 26.17 10.88 -24.74
N LYS A 294 25.86 10.72 -23.46
CA LYS A 294 25.73 9.37 -22.85
C LYS A 294 24.32 8.81 -23.04
N PRO A 295 24.19 7.48 -23.04
CA PRO A 295 22.88 6.85 -23.06
C PRO A 295 22.01 7.34 -21.93
N TYR A 296 20.71 7.55 -22.21
CA TYR A 296 19.72 7.85 -21.18
C TYR A 296 19.79 6.87 -20.01
N SER A 297 19.58 7.38 -18.83
CA SER A 297 19.51 6.59 -17.60
C SER A 297 18.55 7.26 -16.62
N ILE A 298 17.48 6.57 -16.24
CA ILE A 298 16.53 7.06 -15.25
C ILE A 298 17.21 7.32 -13.90
N ASN A 299 18.14 6.46 -13.49
CA ASN A 299 18.92 6.67 -12.26
C ASN A 299 19.76 7.94 -12.30
N SER A 300 20.21 8.36 -13.49
CA SER A 300 20.97 9.62 -13.62
C SER A 300 20.06 10.83 -13.47
N VAL A 301 18.84 10.75 -14.01
CA VAL A 301 17.82 11.81 -13.83
C VAL A 301 17.40 11.91 -12.37
N GLU A 302 17.13 10.77 -11.72
CA GLU A 302 16.81 10.72 -10.29
C GLU A 302 17.92 11.31 -9.41
N LYS A 303 19.20 11.02 -9.74
CA LYS A 303 20.33 11.64 -9.02
C LYS A 303 20.36 13.16 -9.17
N ILE A 304 20.06 13.68 -10.37
CA ILE A 304 20.00 15.12 -10.58
C ILE A 304 18.86 15.72 -9.77
N VAL A 305 17.68 15.13 -9.81
CA VAL A 305 16.51 15.60 -9.04
C VAL A 305 16.82 15.59 -7.54
N ASN A 306 17.39 14.51 -7.02
CA ASN A 306 17.77 14.41 -5.60
C ASN A 306 18.82 15.48 -5.21
N GLU A 307 19.78 15.79 -6.09
CA GLU A 307 20.76 16.85 -5.84
C GLU A 307 20.12 18.23 -5.88
N ILE A 308 19.18 18.47 -6.81
CA ILE A 308 18.39 19.71 -6.85
C ILE A 308 17.60 19.86 -5.54
N ASP A 309 16.91 18.80 -5.09
CA ASP A 309 16.14 18.81 -3.86
C ASP A 309 17.02 19.13 -2.65
N LYS A 310 18.23 18.53 -2.59
CA LYS A 310 19.20 18.80 -1.53
C LYS A 310 19.62 20.27 -1.51
N ILE A 311 20.06 20.81 -2.64
CA ILE A 311 20.47 22.22 -2.76
C ILE A 311 19.30 23.15 -2.37
N THR A 312 18.09 22.83 -2.82
CA THR A 312 16.89 23.63 -2.54
C THR A 312 16.56 23.68 -1.04
N ILE A 313 16.78 22.59 -0.34
CA ILE A 313 16.58 22.50 1.13
C ILE A 313 17.67 23.32 1.85
N GLU A 314 18.93 23.19 1.43
CA GLU A 314 20.08 23.86 2.05
C GLU A 314 20.02 25.40 1.88
N ASP A 315 19.46 25.88 0.77
CA ASP A 315 19.36 27.31 0.45
C ASP A 315 18.13 28.01 1.06
N GLU A 316 17.46 27.43 2.07
CA GLU A 316 16.24 27.95 2.69
C GLU A 316 15.02 28.05 1.75
N PHE A 317 15.11 27.56 0.52
CA PHE A 317 13.98 27.49 -0.44
C PHE A 317 13.13 26.23 -0.23
N LYS A 318 12.80 25.94 1.01
CA LYS A 318 12.09 24.71 1.44
C LYS A 318 10.72 24.51 0.79
N THR A 319 10.18 25.55 0.15
CA THR A 319 8.85 25.52 -0.49
C THR A 319 8.89 25.42 -2.01
N SER A 320 10.08 25.21 -2.59
CA SER A 320 10.23 25.12 -4.05
C SER A 320 9.88 23.71 -4.56
N LYS A 321 9.35 23.63 -5.78
CA LYS A 321 9.07 22.39 -6.50
C LYS A 321 9.89 22.31 -7.77
N ALA A 322 10.57 21.17 -7.95
CA ALA A 322 11.27 20.87 -9.18
C ALA A 322 10.35 20.12 -10.16
N PHE A 323 10.28 20.59 -11.39
CA PHE A 323 9.58 19.95 -12.50
C PHE A 323 10.58 19.55 -13.57
N VAL A 324 10.39 18.38 -14.13
CA VAL A 324 11.23 17.90 -15.23
C VAL A 324 10.43 18.00 -16.53
N LYS A 325 10.95 18.76 -17.48
CA LYS A 325 10.38 18.87 -18.83
C LYS A 325 11.30 18.18 -19.81
N GLU A 326 10.81 17.15 -20.45
CA GLU A 326 11.57 16.31 -21.38
C GLU A 326 11.10 16.54 -22.82
N SER A 327 12.04 16.59 -23.75
CA SER A 327 11.77 16.65 -25.19
C SER A 327 12.75 15.80 -25.98
N VAL A 328 12.24 14.94 -26.86
CA VAL A 328 13.05 14.05 -27.70
C VAL A 328 13.02 14.51 -29.14
N VAL A 329 14.20 14.80 -29.68
CA VAL A 329 14.40 15.17 -31.10
C VAL A 329 15.55 14.33 -31.67
N ASP A 330 15.34 13.63 -32.77
CA ASP A 330 16.35 12.80 -33.46
C ASP A 330 17.12 11.82 -32.56
N ASN A 331 16.42 11.10 -31.68
CA ASN A 331 16.97 10.21 -30.68
C ASN A 331 17.88 10.88 -29.62
N LYS A 332 17.78 12.18 -29.49
CA LYS A 332 18.43 12.98 -28.46
C LYS A 332 17.41 13.53 -27.50
N LEU A 333 17.67 13.44 -26.21
CA LEU A 333 16.80 13.91 -25.14
C LEU A 333 17.33 15.20 -24.55
N ASN A 334 16.52 16.25 -24.61
CA ASN A 334 16.74 17.48 -23.88
C ASN A 334 15.88 17.47 -22.61
N ILE A 335 16.46 17.88 -21.49
CA ILE A 335 15.78 17.95 -20.20
C ILE A 335 15.98 19.33 -19.59
N ASP A 336 14.89 20.01 -19.30
CA ASP A 336 14.87 21.22 -18.49
C ASP A 336 14.37 20.88 -17.08
N PHE A 337 15.23 21.07 -16.10
CA PHE A 337 14.86 20.99 -14.68
C PHE A 337 14.40 22.38 -14.26
N ILE A 338 13.10 22.55 -14.11
CA ILE A 338 12.48 23.84 -13.81
C ILE A 338 12.17 23.90 -12.32
N ILE A 339 12.77 24.84 -11.62
CA ILE A 339 12.46 25.10 -10.21
C ILE A 339 11.48 26.27 -10.17
N ASN A 340 10.33 26.05 -9.59
CA ASN A 340 9.34 27.09 -9.35
C ASN A 340 9.25 27.39 -7.85
N GLU A 341 9.26 28.65 -7.49
CA GLU A 341 8.92 29.07 -6.15
C GLU A 341 7.43 28.78 -5.93
N SER A 342 7.10 28.13 -4.83
CA SER A 342 5.72 27.91 -4.39
C SER A 342 5.37 28.88 -3.27
N ASP A 343 4.08 29.10 -3.03
CA ASP A 343 3.63 29.88 -1.87
C ASP A 343 4.23 29.32 -0.59
N LYS A 344 4.66 30.22 0.30
CA LYS A 344 5.25 29.87 1.59
C LYS A 344 4.12 29.53 2.57
N PHE A 345 4.01 28.25 2.88
CA PHE A 345 3.16 27.77 3.96
C PHE A 345 4.03 27.41 5.16
N PHE A 346 3.46 27.50 6.36
CA PHE A 346 4.11 27.07 7.59
C PHE A 346 3.39 25.87 8.18
N VAL A 347 4.12 25.01 8.87
CA VAL A 347 3.53 23.90 9.61
C VAL A 347 2.86 24.44 10.86
N GLU A 348 1.53 24.44 10.89
CA GLU A 348 0.76 24.88 12.06
C GLU A 348 0.81 23.81 13.16
N LYS A 349 0.58 22.56 12.76
CA LYS A 349 0.49 21.45 13.70
C LYS A 349 0.84 20.12 13.05
N ILE A 350 1.47 19.23 13.83
CA ILE A 350 1.74 17.85 13.43
C ILE A 350 0.97 16.92 14.38
N ASN A 351 -0.07 16.26 13.87
CA ASN A 351 -0.85 15.30 14.62
C ASN A 351 -0.38 13.87 14.30
N ILE A 352 -0.24 13.05 15.34
CA ILE A 352 0.15 11.66 15.23
C ILE A 352 -1.00 10.78 15.76
N PHE A 353 -1.41 9.78 14.97
CA PHE A 353 -2.52 8.89 15.29
C PHE A 353 -2.10 7.43 15.12
N GLY A 354 -2.72 6.53 15.91
CA GLY A 354 -2.54 5.08 15.79
C GLY A 354 -1.36 4.52 16.57
N ASN A 355 -0.61 5.34 17.30
CA ASN A 355 0.51 4.95 18.16
C ASN A 355 0.01 4.54 19.56
N ASN A 356 -0.57 3.33 19.66
CA ASN A 356 -1.15 2.86 20.93
C ASN A 356 -0.09 2.36 21.92
N VAL A 357 1.03 1.84 21.42
CA VAL A 357 2.16 1.30 22.20
C VAL A 357 3.36 2.22 22.11
N THR A 358 3.72 2.69 20.91
CA THR A 358 4.88 3.54 20.67
C THR A 358 4.65 4.94 21.22
N MET A 359 5.55 5.44 22.04
CA MET A 359 5.49 6.80 22.55
C MET A 359 5.62 7.82 21.43
N GLU A 360 4.85 8.89 21.49
CA GLU A 360 4.81 9.92 20.46
C GLU A 360 6.18 10.55 20.18
N ASN A 361 7.00 10.77 21.20
CA ASN A 361 8.35 11.31 21.04
C ASN A 361 9.27 10.43 20.17
N VAL A 362 9.06 9.11 20.14
CA VAL A 362 9.82 8.20 19.28
C VAL A 362 9.53 8.47 17.81
N ILE A 363 8.29 8.81 17.49
CA ILE A 363 7.86 9.16 16.13
C ILE A 363 8.31 10.59 15.82
N ARG A 364 8.13 11.54 16.74
CA ARG A 364 8.55 12.94 16.56
C ARG A 364 10.05 13.08 16.31
N ASN A 365 10.89 12.25 16.93
CA ASN A 365 12.33 12.21 16.68
C ASN A 365 12.73 11.81 15.25
N GLN A 366 11.79 11.33 14.45
CA GLN A 366 12.01 10.97 13.05
C GLN A 366 11.55 12.06 12.07
N LEU A 367 10.99 13.14 12.60
CA LEU A 367 10.49 14.25 11.78
C LEU A 367 11.66 15.14 11.35
N GLU A 368 11.59 15.60 10.13
CA GLU A 368 12.52 16.58 9.53
C GLU A 368 11.94 17.99 9.54
N LEU A 369 10.73 18.14 10.10
CA LEU A 369 9.98 19.39 10.23
C LEU A 369 9.41 19.49 11.62
N ASP A 370 9.45 20.69 12.19
CA ASP A 370 8.76 21.02 13.42
C ASP A 370 7.58 21.97 13.17
N GLU A 371 6.72 22.10 14.16
CA GLU A 371 5.62 23.08 14.17
C GLU A 371 6.21 24.50 14.16
N GLY A 372 5.77 25.32 13.21
CA GLY A 372 6.32 26.66 12.92
C GLY A 372 7.32 26.71 11.79
N ASP A 373 7.85 25.58 11.34
CA ASP A 373 8.77 25.52 10.20
C ASP A 373 8.06 25.81 8.87
N PRO A 374 8.80 26.30 7.85
CA PRO A 374 8.29 26.34 6.47
C PRO A 374 7.90 24.93 6.02
N PHE A 375 6.68 24.78 5.53
CA PHE A 375 6.18 23.49 5.01
C PHE A 375 6.98 23.05 3.79
N SER A 376 7.42 21.80 3.79
CA SER A 376 8.08 21.15 2.66
C SER A 376 7.54 19.74 2.45
N GLU A 377 7.02 19.47 1.24
CA GLU A 377 6.55 18.15 0.85
C GLU A 377 7.69 17.11 0.87
N ILE A 378 8.91 17.54 0.49
CA ILE A 378 10.12 16.70 0.48
C ILE A 378 10.47 16.26 1.91
N LEU A 379 10.54 17.20 2.84
CA LEU A 379 10.84 16.93 4.25
C LEU A 379 9.73 16.11 4.92
N THR A 380 8.47 16.36 4.55
CA THR A 380 7.33 15.53 5.01
C THR A 380 7.47 14.08 4.55
N ASN A 381 7.83 13.86 3.27
CA ASN A 381 8.07 12.52 2.74
C ASN A 381 9.31 11.86 3.35
N LYS A 382 10.37 12.63 3.62
CA LYS A 382 11.57 12.14 4.32
C LYS A 382 11.21 11.70 5.75
N SER A 383 10.47 12.51 6.49
CA SER A 383 9.92 12.18 7.81
C SER A 383 9.12 10.87 7.79
N LYS A 384 8.21 10.73 6.82
CA LYS A 384 7.46 9.49 6.62
C LYS A 384 8.37 8.28 6.40
N ASN A 385 9.40 8.42 5.58
CA ASN A 385 10.36 7.34 5.30
C ASN A 385 11.20 7.00 6.53
N ASN A 386 11.61 8.00 7.32
CA ASN A 386 12.33 7.80 8.58
C ASN A 386 11.46 7.01 9.58
N ILE A 387 10.18 7.38 9.73
CA ILE A 387 9.23 6.65 10.57
C ILE A 387 9.07 5.19 10.09
N LYS A 388 8.94 4.97 8.78
CA LYS A 388 8.90 3.62 8.20
C LYS A 388 10.18 2.82 8.48
N SER A 389 11.34 3.47 8.49
CA SER A 389 12.64 2.83 8.71
C SER A 389 12.81 2.29 10.12
N LEU A 390 12.07 2.79 11.11
CA LEU A 390 12.01 2.23 12.47
C LEU A 390 11.55 0.76 12.46
N ASN A 391 10.78 0.37 11.44
CA ASN A 391 10.21 -0.97 11.31
C ASN A 391 9.27 -1.38 12.46
N PHE A 392 8.67 -0.40 13.15
CA PHE A 392 7.68 -0.60 14.22
C PHE A 392 6.25 -0.63 13.67
N PHE A 393 6.07 -0.14 12.45
CA PHE A 393 4.76 0.07 11.83
C PHE A 393 4.59 -0.82 10.60
N LYS A 394 3.36 -1.31 10.41
CA LYS A 394 2.93 -2.03 9.21
C LYS A 394 2.69 -1.06 8.06
N ASP A 395 2.08 0.10 8.37
CA ASP A 395 1.87 1.19 7.43
C ASP A 395 2.06 2.55 8.11
N VAL A 396 2.44 3.55 7.31
CA VAL A 396 2.58 4.94 7.70
C VAL A 396 2.00 5.81 6.60
N LYS A 397 0.93 6.52 6.89
CA LYS A 397 0.27 7.46 5.99
C LYS A 397 0.50 8.89 6.45
N THR A 398 0.64 9.79 5.49
CA THR A 398 0.72 11.23 5.75
C THR A 398 -0.38 11.91 4.95
N GLN A 399 -1.12 12.81 5.59
CA GLN A 399 -2.13 13.65 4.96
C GLN A 399 -1.84 15.10 5.34
N VAL A 400 -1.79 15.96 4.36
CA VAL A 400 -1.59 17.41 4.53
C VAL A 400 -2.94 18.09 4.31
N LEU A 401 -3.37 18.85 5.29
CA LEU A 401 -4.60 19.64 5.28
C LEU A 401 -4.25 21.12 5.35
N ASP A 402 -5.18 21.97 4.92
CA ASP A 402 -5.07 23.41 5.16
C ASP A 402 -5.31 23.69 6.65
N GLY A 403 -4.51 24.60 7.20
CA GLY A 403 -4.63 25.02 8.59
C GLY A 403 -5.71 26.08 8.79
N GLU A 404 -5.79 26.63 10.02
CA GLU A 404 -6.74 27.68 10.36
C GLU A 404 -6.32 29.02 9.71
N ASP A 405 -5.02 29.30 9.63
CA ASP A 405 -4.48 30.46 8.95
C ASP A 405 -4.30 30.20 7.46
N PHE A 406 -4.51 31.24 6.63
CA PHE A 406 -4.44 31.16 5.16
C PHE A 406 -3.12 30.58 4.63
N ASN A 407 -2.01 30.78 5.35
CA ASN A 407 -0.67 30.31 4.96
C ASN A 407 -0.19 29.14 5.83
N SER A 408 -1.06 28.39 6.46
CA SER A 408 -0.69 27.28 7.33
C SER A 408 -1.13 25.92 6.79
N LYS A 409 -0.41 24.87 7.19
CA LYS A 409 -0.68 23.47 6.86
C LYS A 409 -0.65 22.63 8.12
N ILE A 410 -1.59 21.70 8.23
CA ILE A 410 -1.62 20.68 9.28
C ILE A 410 -1.16 19.36 8.66
N ILE A 411 -0.19 18.72 9.30
CA ILE A 411 0.33 17.41 8.89
C ILE A 411 -0.24 16.33 9.81
N ASN A 412 -1.08 15.45 9.26
CA ASN A 412 -1.58 14.29 9.97
C ASN A 412 -0.74 13.06 9.59
N ILE A 413 -0.19 12.39 10.59
CA ILE A 413 0.60 11.16 10.45
C ILE A 413 -0.20 10.04 11.10
N GLU A 414 -0.66 9.08 10.31
CA GLU A 414 -1.38 7.90 10.79
C GLU A 414 -0.46 6.69 10.69
N VAL A 415 -0.25 5.99 11.80
CA VAL A 415 0.59 4.80 11.88
C VAL A 415 -0.23 3.57 12.25
N GLU A 416 0.08 2.42 11.65
CA GLU A 416 -0.47 1.11 12.02
C GLU A 416 0.66 0.28 12.65
N GLU A 417 0.59 0.04 13.96
CA GLU A 417 1.63 -0.68 14.68
C GLU A 417 1.66 -2.17 14.35
N LYS A 418 2.82 -2.78 14.46
CA LYS A 418 3.02 -4.23 14.33
C LYS A 418 3.90 -4.75 15.46
N PRO A 419 3.85 -6.07 15.76
CA PRO A 419 4.78 -6.68 16.72
C PRO A 419 6.23 -6.39 16.36
N THR A 420 7.02 -5.94 17.33
CA THR A 420 8.45 -5.56 17.20
C THR A 420 9.39 -6.57 17.84
N GLY A 421 8.82 -7.53 18.58
CA GLY A 421 9.54 -8.62 19.23
C GLY A 421 9.81 -9.79 18.30
N GLU A 422 10.99 -10.38 18.41
CA GLU A 422 11.44 -11.56 17.68
C GLU A 422 11.98 -12.62 18.65
N ILE A 423 11.62 -13.88 18.41
CA ILE A 423 12.21 -15.02 19.09
C ILE A 423 12.94 -15.86 18.05
N GLN A 424 14.20 -16.16 18.33
CA GLN A 424 15.07 -16.93 17.45
C GLN A 424 15.53 -18.18 18.18
N ALA A 425 15.47 -19.34 17.52
CA ALA A 425 16.03 -20.57 18.02
C ALA A 425 16.70 -21.33 16.87
N GLY A 426 17.84 -21.90 17.13
CA GLY A 426 18.61 -22.64 16.14
C GLY A 426 19.41 -23.77 16.76
N ALA A 427 19.67 -24.80 15.97
CA ALA A 427 20.59 -25.87 16.32
C ALA A 427 21.52 -26.15 15.14
N GLY A 428 22.76 -26.43 15.44
CA GLY A 428 23.80 -26.74 14.46
C GLY A 428 24.76 -27.82 14.98
N ALA A 429 25.57 -28.36 14.08
CA ALA A 429 26.66 -29.25 14.42
C ALA A 429 27.94 -28.79 13.71
N GLY A 430 29.02 -28.75 14.42
CA GLY A 430 30.33 -28.33 13.89
C GLY A 430 31.48 -29.06 14.59
N THR A 431 32.68 -28.57 14.40
CA THR A 431 33.93 -29.13 15.02
C THR A 431 33.88 -29.04 16.54
N GLU A 432 33.14 -28.10 17.13
CA GLU A 432 32.93 -27.95 18.57
C GLU A 432 31.72 -28.77 19.10
N GLY A 433 31.24 -29.75 18.31
CA GLY A 433 30.06 -30.56 18.66
C GLY A 433 28.71 -29.92 18.27
N GLY A 434 27.65 -30.33 18.96
CA GLY A 434 26.31 -29.74 18.80
C GLY A 434 26.23 -28.36 19.42
N THR A 435 25.63 -27.41 18.71
CA THR A 435 25.44 -26.03 19.16
C THR A 435 23.96 -25.69 19.16
N PHE A 436 23.48 -25.07 20.23
CA PHE A 436 22.14 -24.51 20.34
C PHE A 436 22.24 -23.00 20.48
N TYR A 437 21.40 -22.30 19.75
CA TYR A 437 21.24 -20.85 19.84
C TYR A 437 19.81 -20.50 20.24
N PHE A 438 19.67 -19.58 21.16
CA PHE A 438 18.39 -18.99 21.56
C PHE A 438 18.56 -17.50 21.69
N GLY A 439 17.62 -16.73 21.08
CA GLY A 439 17.63 -15.28 21.13
C GLY A 439 16.23 -14.71 21.27
N ILE A 440 16.12 -13.62 22.05
CA ILE A 440 14.92 -12.78 22.15
C ILE A 440 15.39 -11.37 21.85
N LYS A 441 14.73 -10.73 20.89
CA LYS A 441 15.00 -9.33 20.53
C LYS A 441 13.69 -8.55 20.54
N GLU A 442 13.68 -7.39 21.18
CA GLU A 442 12.59 -6.42 21.16
C GLU A 442 13.16 -5.08 20.69
N ASN A 443 12.63 -4.55 19.59
CA ASN A 443 13.15 -3.32 18.98
C ASN A 443 12.47 -2.05 19.51
N ASN A 444 11.33 -2.19 20.18
CA ASN A 444 10.57 -1.06 20.74
C ASN A 444 10.15 -1.34 22.19
N TYR A 445 11.11 -1.65 23.05
CA TYR A 445 10.86 -2.04 24.43
C TYR A 445 10.10 -0.95 25.19
N LEU A 446 8.93 -1.32 25.72
CA LEU A 446 7.99 -0.45 26.41
C LEU A 446 7.54 0.77 25.56
N GLY A 447 7.54 0.66 24.24
CA GLY A 447 7.17 1.76 23.35
C GLY A 447 8.17 2.91 23.28
N LYS A 448 9.36 2.76 23.88
CA LYS A 448 10.37 3.82 24.02
C LYS A 448 11.39 3.84 22.87
N GLY A 449 11.21 3.03 21.84
CA GLY A 449 12.21 2.89 20.77
C GLY A 449 13.53 2.27 21.23
N LEU A 450 13.55 1.66 22.42
CA LEU A 450 14.73 0.95 22.92
C LEU A 450 14.82 -0.44 22.30
N SER A 451 15.99 -0.80 21.79
CA SER A 451 16.28 -2.16 21.36
C SER A 451 16.89 -2.96 22.52
N VAL A 452 16.27 -4.07 22.87
CA VAL A 452 16.78 -5.04 23.86
C VAL A 452 16.99 -6.37 23.13
N ASP A 453 18.22 -6.90 23.17
CA ASP A 453 18.61 -8.14 22.54
C ASP A 453 19.29 -9.03 23.58
N ALA A 454 18.69 -10.16 23.88
CA ALA A 454 19.25 -11.19 24.77
C ALA A 454 19.44 -12.48 23.99
N ASN A 455 20.68 -12.95 23.89
CA ASN A 455 20.98 -14.19 23.17
C ASN A 455 21.92 -15.08 23.97
N ALA A 456 21.73 -16.40 23.80
CA ALA A 456 22.58 -17.42 24.37
C ALA A 456 22.94 -18.45 23.31
N THR A 457 24.23 -18.80 23.28
CA THR A 457 24.75 -19.91 22.47
C THR A 457 25.38 -20.92 23.40
N ILE A 458 24.98 -22.17 23.28
CA ILE A 458 25.41 -23.26 24.13
C ILE A 458 25.94 -24.38 23.23
N SER A 459 27.17 -24.79 23.45
CA SER A 459 27.74 -25.99 22.85
C SER A 459 28.39 -26.90 23.91
N THR A 460 28.91 -28.04 23.53
CA THR A 460 29.61 -28.93 24.44
C THR A 460 30.83 -28.29 25.11
N GLU A 461 31.46 -27.32 24.45
CA GLU A 461 32.71 -26.70 24.88
C GLU A 461 32.58 -25.17 25.11
N ARG A 462 31.41 -24.58 24.82
CA ARG A 462 31.24 -23.14 24.89
C ARG A 462 29.87 -22.76 25.38
N PHE A 463 29.82 -21.81 26.31
CA PHE A 463 28.66 -20.99 26.63
C PHE A 463 28.96 -19.55 26.28
N LYS A 464 28.02 -18.89 25.59
CA LYS A 464 28.10 -17.47 25.31
C LYS A 464 26.72 -16.85 25.54
N GLY A 465 26.61 -15.96 26.52
CA GLY A 465 25.43 -15.15 26.79
C GLY A 465 25.75 -13.67 26.52
N ILE A 466 24.85 -12.97 25.81
CA ILE A 466 24.94 -11.53 25.57
C ILE A 466 23.59 -10.91 25.88
N LEU A 467 23.60 -9.79 26.58
CA LEU A 467 22.46 -8.90 26.73
C LEU A 467 22.87 -7.50 26.27
N SER A 468 22.21 -7.01 25.25
CA SER A 468 22.43 -5.68 24.67
C SER A 468 21.20 -4.81 24.86
N VAL A 469 21.39 -3.59 25.32
CA VAL A 469 20.35 -2.56 25.38
C VAL A 469 20.86 -1.34 24.61
N THR A 470 20.11 -0.91 23.60
CA THR A 470 20.47 0.25 22.78
C THR A 470 19.33 1.26 22.76
N ASN A 471 19.65 2.51 23.06
CA ASN A 471 18.79 3.64 22.80
C ASN A 471 19.30 4.38 21.57
N PRO A 472 18.60 4.32 20.42
CA PRO A 472 19.06 4.96 19.18
C PRO A 472 19.00 6.49 19.24
N ASN A 473 18.09 7.06 20.03
CA ASN A 473 17.89 8.50 20.17
C ASN A 473 18.03 8.92 21.65
N TYR A 474 19.24 8.79 22.18
CA TYR A 474 19.50 9.10 23.58
C TYR A 474 19.22 10.57 23.90
N LYS A 475 18.32 10.80 24.85
CA LYS A 475 17.81 12.14 25.24
C LYS A 475 17.20 12.92 24.07
N ASN A 476 16.52 12.22 23.14
CA ASN A 476 15.92 12.80 21.94
C ASN A 476 16.95 13.54 21.06
N THR A 477 18.15 12.99 20.93
CA THR A 477 19.20 13.48 20.03
C THR A 477 19.54 12.40 19.02
N ASP A 478 20.30 12.75 17.96
CA ASP A 478 20.81 11.81 16.95
C ASP A 478 21.94 10.90 17.46
N LYS A 479 22.15 10.90 18.78
CA LYS A 479 23.17 10.08 19.43
C LYS A 479 22.53 8.80 19.94
N SER A 480 23.12 7.66 19.61
CA SER A 480 22.77 6.40 20.24
C SER A 480 23.63 6.13 21.46
N ALA A 481 23.05 5.50 22.47
CA ALA A 481 23.78 4.99 23.63
C ALA A 481 23.48 3.50 23.77
N PHE A 482 24.49 2.70 24.09
CA PHE A 482 24.32 1.26 24.25
C PHE A 482 25.06 0.72 25.48
N LEU A 483 24.50 -0.35 26.02
CA LEU A 483 25.08 -1.18 27.07
C LEU A 483 25.07 -2.63 26.60
N ASN A 484 26.24 -3.26 26.55
CA ASN A 484 26.38 -4.68 26.28
C ASN A 484 26.92 -5.38 27.53
N LEU A 485 26.25 -6.44 27.96
CA LEU A 485 26.71 -7.36 29.00
C LEU A 485 27.02 -8.69 28.34
N GLN A 486 28.18 -9.29 28.66
CA GLN A 486 28.56 -10.58 28.08
C GLN A 486 29.16 -11.52 29.13
N ALA A 487 28.83 -12.80 28.96
CA ALA A 487 29.43 -13.90 29.70
C ALA A 487 29.83 -14.98 28.69
N ILE A 488 31.11 -15.33 28.62
CA ILE A 488 31.65 -16.33 27.70
C ILE A 488 32.45 -17.30 28.54
N GLU A 489 32.11 -18.57 28.43
CA GLU A 489 32.91 -19.68 28.98
C GLU A 489 33.34 -20.59 27.84
N ILE A 490 34.62 -20.93 27.80
CA ILE A 490 35.19 -21.87 26.85
C ILE A 490 35.92 -22.92 27.66
N ASP A 491 35.47 -24.19 27.55
CA ASP A 491 36.04 -25.33 28.24
C ASP A 491 36.64 -26.30 27.20
N GLN A 492 37.93 -26.22 27.04
CA GLN A 492 38.73 -27.10 26.18
C GLN A 492 39.79 -27.86 26.99
N LEU A 493 39.47 -28.17 28.26
CA LEU A 493 40.37 -28.87 29.15
C LEU A 493 40.81 -30.25 28.60
N LYS A 494 39.90 -30.97 27.96
CA LYS A 494 40.18 -32.31 27.44
C LYS A 494 41.09 -32.33 26.24
N ASP A 495 40.88 -31.40 25.30
CA ASP A 495 41.56 -31.43 24.00
C ASP A 495 42.79 -30.53 23.96
N TYR A 496 42.78 -29.42 24.71
CA TYR A 496 43.83 -28.42 24.67
C TYR A 496 44.35 -27.98 26.05
N GLY A 497 43.77 -28.52 27.13
CA GLY A 497 44.27 -28.32 28.50
C GLY A 497 43.97 -26.93 29.09
N TYR A 498 42.99 -26.15 28.58
CA TYR A 498 42.62 -24.84 29.11
C TYR A 498 41.12 -24.66 29.27
N LYS A 499 40.77 -23.80 30.23
CA LYS A 499 39.41 -23.28 30.43
C LYS A 499 39.50 -21.76 30.59
N THR A 500 38.63 -21.04 29.89
CA THR A 500 38.58 -19.57 29.94
C THR A 500 37.19 -19.09 30.26
N ASN A 501 37.09 -18.17 31.23
CA ASN A 501 35.88 -17.44 31.56
C ASN A 501 36.11 -15.95 31.32
N LYS A 502 35.22 -15.33 30.55
CA LYS A 502 35.24 -13.89 30.30
C LYS A 502 33.86 -13.33 30.61
N THR A 503 33.76 -12.47 31.62
CA THR A 503 32.57 -11.69 31.94
C THR A 503 32.91 -10.23 31.87
N GLY A 504 32.08 -9.44 31.23
CA GLY A 504 32.37 -8.02 31.05
C GLY A 504 31.14 -7.22 30.62
N PHE A 505 31.33 -5.94 30.63
CA PHE A 505 30.37 -4.99 30.09
C PHE A 505 31.07 -4.01 29.16
N GLU A 506 30.28 -3.43 28.25
CA GLU A 506 30.69 -2.38 27.34
C GLU A 506 29.63 -1.31 27.35
N LEU A 507 30.03 -0.06 27.53
CA LEU A 507 29.22 1.13 27.40
C LEU A 507 29.75 1.95 26.25
N GLY A 508 28.88 2.46 25.41
CA GLY A 508 29.32 3.26 24.28
C GLY A 508 28.23 4.17 23.75
N THR A 509 28.64 5.06 22.89
CA THR A 509 27.77 5.97 22.16
C THR A 509 28.22 6.04 20.71
N ASN A 510 27.25 6.16 19.79
CA ASN A 510 27.53 6.44 18.39
C ASN A 510 26.80 7.73 18.01
N PHE A 511 27.44 8.57 17.22
CA PHE A 511 26.87 9.81 16.71
C PHE A 511 27.39 10.10 15.31
N GLU A 512 26.59 10.80 14.53
CA GLU A 512 26.97 11.26 13.21
C GLU A 512 27.87 12.50 13.37
N TYR A 513 29.07 12.44 12.82
CA TYR A 513 30.06 13.52 12.90
C TYR A 513 30.09 14.35 11.61
N PHE A 514 29.92 13.71 10.46
CA PHE A 514 29.66 14.30 9.16
C PHE A 514 28.54 13.50 8.52
N GLU A 515 27.89 14.07 7.50
CA GLU A 515 26.88 13.38 6.71
C GLU A 515 27.41 11.99 6.25
N ASP A 516 26.66 10.94 6.58
CA ASP A 516 27.01 9.52 6.31
C ASP A 516 28.27 8.99 7.02
N PHE A 517 28.88 9.74 7.95
CA PHE A 517 30.03 9.31 8.72
C PHE A 517 29.75 9.29 10.22
N ARG A 518 29.70 8.10 10.82
CA ARG A 518 29.42 7.90 12.24
C ARG A 518 30.67 7.53 13.01
N LEU A 519 30.84 8.16 14.16
CA LEU A 519 31.87 7.81 15.15
C LEU A 519 31.24 7.06 16.32
N GLY A 520 31.93 5.99 16.78
CA GLY A 520 31.60 5.24 18.00
C GLY A 520 32.70 5.43 19.05
N LEU A 521 32.30 5.68 20.27
CA LEU A 521 33.19 5.78 21.44
C LEU A 521 32.75 4.79 22.52
#